data_b0322ff554fd7c094c5baaaba260e766
#
_entry.id   b0322ff554fd7c094c5baaaba260e766
#
_cell.length_a   1.000
_cell.length_b   1.000
_cell.length_c   1.000
_cell.angle_alpha   90.00
_cell.angle_beta   90.00
_cell.angle_gamma   90.00
#
_symmetry.space_group_name_H-M   'P 1'
#
loop_
_entity.id
_entity.type
_entity.pdbx_description
1 polymer ?
#
loop_
_entity_poly.entity_id
_entity_poly.type
_entity_poly.pdbx_seq_one_letter_code
_entity_poly.pdbx_strand_id
1 'polypeptide(L)'
;SNAVTLSYDSASKAMDEHVAAKLGISIHEAAAGVHRIVCEQMAAAAKIHAVEKAKDIRKSTVLAFGGAGPLHARELARRTAVKHIVVPSSSGVFSAFGLLVAPMKLDMVRTRYLKLDDINFKELEQFLKAMEEQLSHELEAASTLPANAAESKAQAKLEHHGKNEEDASSQKRASYRFVRSADMRYVGQGFEVATALPADLSMADPNDIRASFETQYRRLFGSSIEGAALEILNWRVEAYASQGQAIHTLSSQIETRSQKSVKHRSAYFPCIRDWVNTPVLSEYELPYAHEKQGPALIEQAGSTVVIGPGDRYHKDQFGNIHIFIA
;
A
#
# COMPACT_ATOMS: atom_id res chain seq x y z
N SER A 1 4.02 -28.40 7.96
CA SER A 1 4.48 -27.01 8.16
C SER A 1 4.80 -26.84 9.63
N ASN A 2 6.06 -26.55 9.97
CA ASN A 2 6.45 -26.20 11.34
C ASN A 2 5.82 -24.81 11.66
N ALA A 3 4.67 -24.82 12.31
CA ALA A 3 4.09 -23.58 12.81
C ALA A 3 5.03 -23.01 13.89
N VAL A 4 5.39 -21.74 13.77
CA VAL A 4 6.13 -21.04 14.83
C VAL A 4 5.23 -20.93 16.04
N THR A 5 5.61 -21.60 17.14
CA THR A 5 4.85 -21.54 18.40
C THR A 5 5.43 -20.40 19.26
N LEU A 6 4.59 -19.42 19.59
CA LEU A 6 4.97 -18.36 20.51
C LEU A 6 4.96 -18.91 21.96
N SER A 7 6.05 -18.70 22.69
CA SER A 7 6.20 -19.07 24.09
C SER A 7 6.21 -17.84 24.97
N TYR A 8 5.22 -17.72 25.85
CA TYR A 8 5.17 -16.62 26.83
C TYR A 8 6.37 -16.67 27.76
N ASP A 9 6.75 -17.88 28.25
CA ASP A 9 7.86 -18.03 29.20
C ASP A 9 9.20 -17.61 28.59
N SER A 10 9.45 -17.99 27.34
CA SER A 10 10.65 -17.59 26.61
C SER A 10 10.71 -16.09 26.38
N ALA A 11 9.57 -15.47 26.01
CA ALA A 11 9.48 -14.03 25.79
C ALA A 11 9.66 -13.26 27.12
N SER A 12 9.04 -13.73 28.20
CA SER A 12 9.17 -13.14 29.54
C SER A 12 10.60 -13.21 30.05
N LYS A 13 11.26 -14.36 29.91
CA LYS A 13 12.66 -14.55 30.28
C LYS A 13 13.57 -13.62 29.49
N ALA A 14 13.43 -13.54 28.18
CA ALA A 14 14.23 -12.64 27.35
C ALA A 14 14.02 -11.17 27.71
N MET A 15 12.75 -10.77 27.98
CA MET A 15 12.44 -9.40 28.40
C MET A 15 13.06 -9.07 29.77
N ASP A 16 13.04 -10.01 30.70
CA ASP A 16 13.65 -9.83 32.01
C ASP A 16 15.18 -9.68 31.92
N GLU A 17 15.85 -10.67 31.32
CA GLU A 17 17.30 -10.73 31.24
C GLU A 17 17.92 -9.56 30.44
N HIS A 18 17.27 -9.15 29.37
CA HIS A 18 17.85 -8.17 28.44
C HIS A 18 17.41 -6.73 28.71
N VAL A 19 16.26 -6.50 29.34
CA VAL A 19 15.68 -5.18 29.53
C VAL A 19 15.30 -4.90 30.98
N ALA A 20 14.35 -5.65 31.57
CA ALA A 20 13.73 -5.33 32.82
C ALA A 20 14.71 -5.30 33.99
N ALA A 21 15.48 -6.36 34.19
CA ALA A 21 16.49 -6.45 35.25
C ALA A 21 17.56 -5.35 35.15
N LYS A 22 17.99 -4.99 33.92
CA LYS A 22 18.99 -3.94 33.72
C LYS A 22 18.47 -2.54 34.03
N LEU A 23 17.17 -2.31 33.88
CA LEU A 23 16.53 -1.02 34.12
C LEU A 23 15.88 -0.93 35.52
N GLY A 24 15.84 -2.03 36.24
CA GLY A 24 15.18 -2.09 37.58
C GLY A 24 13.66 -1.88 37.51
N ILE A 25 13.01 -2.33 36.45
CA ILE A 25 11.56 -2.20 36.21
C ILE A 25 10.92 -3.58 36.03
N SER A 26 9.60 -3.64 36.06
CA SER A 26 8.88 -4.90 35.84
C SER A 26 8.96 -5.35 34.38
N ILE A 27 8.81 -6.66 34.12
CA ILE A 27 8.77 -7.23 32.75
C ILE A 27 7.66 -6.56 31.90
N HIS A 28 6.51 -6.27 32.51
CA HIS A 28 5.39 -5.65 31.81
C HIS A 28 5.68 -4.18 31.44
N GLU A 29 6.33 -3.43 32.31
CA GLU A 29 6.78 -2.06 32.02
C GLU A 29 7.83 -2.05 30.93
N ALA A 30 8.76 -3.01 30.95
CA ALA A 30 9.76 -3.18 29.90
C ALA A 30 9.09 -3.47 28.55
N ALA A 31 8.17 -4.43 28.49
CA ALA A 31 7.43 -4.77 27.28
C ALA A 31 6.59 -3.59 26.75
N ALA A 32 5.89 -2.88 27.64
CA ALA A 32 5.14 -1.66 27.27
C ALA A 32 6.07 -0.55 26.78
N GLY A 33 7.27 -0.43 27.38
CA GLY A 33 8.31 0.51 26.96
C GLY A 33 8.83 0.23 25.56
N VAL A 34 9.15 -1.03 25.25
CA VAL A 34 9.58 -1.45 23.91
C VAL A 34 8.49 -1.16 22.86
N HIS A 35 7.25 -1.57 23.14
CA HIS A 35 6.12 -1.28 22.26
C HIS A 35 5.95 0.22 22.02
N ARG A 36 6.06 1.04 23.08
CA ARG A 36 5.95 2.48 22.99
C ARG A 36 7.03 3.10 22.10
N ILE A 37 8.29 2.68 22.25
CA ILE A 37 9.41 3.19 21.47
C ILE A 37 9.22 2.87 19.97
N VAL A 38 8.85 1.63 19.67
CA VAL A 38 8.59 1.23 18.27
C VAL A 38 7.47 2.08 17.64
N CYS A 39 6.37 2.27 18.37
CA CYS A 39 5.25 3.09 17.87
C CYS A 39 5.63 4.58 17.73
N GLU A 40 6.53 5.12 18.60
CA GLU A 40 7.04 6.48 18.45
C GLU A 40 7.89 6.62 17.19
N GLN A 41 8.78 5.68 16.93
CA GLN A 41 9.61 5.69 15.71
C GLN A 41 8.75 5.62 14.45
N MET A 42 7.75 4.72 14.42
CA MET A 42 6.80 4.64 13.31
C MET A 42 6.03 5.95 13.12
N ALA A 43 5.56 6.56 14.21
CA ALA A 43 4.82 7.82 14.16
C ALA A 43 5.70 8.98 13.68
N ALA A 44 6.96 9.04 14.13
CA ALA A 44 7.92 10.05 13.71
C ALA A 44 8.19 9.95 12.20
N ALA A 45 8.46 8.74 11.69
CA ALA A 45 8.68 8.51 10.27
C ALA A 45 7.45 8.91 9.43
N ALA A 46 6.24 8.53 9.86
CA ALA A 46 5.01 8.88 9.18
C ALA A 46 4.76 10.40 9.15
N LYS A 47 5.05 11.11 10.26
CA LYS A 47 4.92 12.57 10.34
C LYS A 47 5.91 13.27 9.42
N ILE A 48 7.18 12.85 9.42
CA ILE A 48 8.22 13.40 8.54
C ILE A 48 7.78 13.25 7.07
N HIS A 49 7.40 12.04 6.67
CA HIS A 49 6.95 11.79 5.31
C HIS A 49 5.71 12.63 4.92
N ALA A 50 4.75 12.82 5.82
CA ALA A 50 3.59 13.67 5.57
C ALA A 50 4.00 15.14 5.37
N VAL A 51 4.92 15.65 6.19
CA VAL A 51 5.45 17.03 6.08
C VAL A 51 6.20 17.22 4.76
N GLU A 52 7.07 16.27 4.38
CA GLU A 52 7.78 16.29 3.10
C GLU A 52 6.83 16.36 1.88
N LYS A 53 5.62 15.82 2.02
CA LYS A 53 4.57 15.86 1.00
C LYS A 53 3.59 17.04 1.20
N ALA A 54 3.87 17.96 2.11
CA ALA A 54 2.98 19.06 2.49
C ALA A 54 1.55 18.60 2.86
N LYS A 55 1.44 17.45 3.54
CA LYS A 55 0.17 16.85 3.96
C LYS A 55 0.01 16.92 5.47
N ASP A 56 -1.22 17.19 5.89
CA ASP A 56 -1.60 17.06 7.30
C ASP A 56 -1.99 15.61 7.58
N ILE A 57 -1.12 14.87 8.29
CA ILE A 57 -1.34 13.46 8.60
C ILE A 57 -2.64 13.21 9.38
N ARG A 58 -3.11 14.19 10.16
CA ARG A 58 -4.34 14.08 10.98
C ARG A 58 -5.60 13.91 10.14
N LYS A 59 -5.56 14.34 8.87
CA LYS A 59 -6.65 14.21 7.88
C LYS A 59 -6.59 12.89 7.11
N SER A 60 -5.62 12.04 7.42
CA SER A 60 -5.44 10.75 6.74
C SER A 60 -6.20 9.63 7.46
N THR A 61 -6.36 8.51 6.78
CA THR A 61 -6.78 7.22 7.36
C THR A 61 -5.59 6.29 7.39
N VAL A 62 -5.40 5.55 8.47
CA VAL A 62 -4.38 4.50 8.55
C VAL A 62 -4.95 3.23 7.91
N LEU A 63 -4.31 2.72 6.88
CA LEU A 63 -4.57 1.38 6.35
C LEU A 63 -3.57 0.42 7.01
N ALA A 64 -4.06 -0.47 7.87
CA ALA A 64 -3.22 -1.37 8.65
C ALA A 64 -3.30 -2.80 8.11
N PHE A 65 -2.17 -3.32 7.62
CA PHE A 65 -2.06 -4.68 7.08
C PHE A 65 -0.68 -5.29 7.36
N GLY A 66 -0.51 -6.58 6.99
CA GLY A 66 0.64 -7.38 7.39
C GLY A 66 0.44 -8.03 8.75
N GLY A 67 1.31 -8.98 9.12
CA GLY A 67 1.16 -9.77 10.35
C GLY A 67 1.11 -8.93 11.63
N ALA A 68 1.96 -7.92 11.76
CA ALA A 68 2.07 -7.06 12.94
C ALA A 68 1.43 -5.68 12.76
N GLY A 69 1.10 -5.26 11.54
CA GLY A 69 0.54 -3.94 11.27
C GLY A 69 -0.67 -3.59 12.12
N PRO A 70 -1.73 -4.43 12.15
CA PRO A 70 -2.93 -4.18 12.95
C PRO A 70 -2.69 -4.13 14.45
N LEU A 71 -1.65 -4.81 14.96
CA LEU A 71 -1.27 -4.77 16.39
C LEU A 71 -0.80 -3.37 16.81
N HIS A 72 -0.06 -2.67 15.94
CA HIS A 72 0.51 -1.36 16.21
C HIS A 72 -0.39 -0.19 15.78
N ALA A 73 -1.35 -0.44 14.91
CA ALA A 73 -2.14 0.58 14.20
C ALA A 73 -2.83 1.57 15.13
N ARG A 74 -3.42 1.08 16.24
CA ARG A 74 -4.09 1.92 17.21
C ARG A 74 -3.15 2.94 17.85
N GLU A 75 -2.02 2.48 18.36
CA GLU A 75 -1.06 3.35 19.03
C GLU A 75 -0.41 4.32 18.05
N LEU A 76 -0.14 3.89 16.82
CA LEU A 76 0.31 4.76 15.74
C LEU A 76 -0.70 5.87 15.45
N ALA A 77 -1.98 5.53 15.30
CA ALA A 77 -3.04 6.50 15.02
C ALA A 77 -3.16 7.54 16.15
N ARG A 78 -3.10 7.11 17.42
CA ARG A 78 -3.10 8.03 18.56
C ARG A 78 -1.92 9.01 18.54
N ARG A 79 -0.71 8.53 18.24
CA ARG A 79 0.52 9.33 18.20
C ARG A 79 0.56 10.29 17.04
N THR A 80 -0.09 9.96 15.95
CA THR A 80 -0.21 10.82 14.75
C THR A 80 -1.48 11.68 14.78
N ALA A 81 -2.34 11.51 15.79
CA ALA A 81 -3.67 12.12 15.90
C ALA A 81 -4.61 11.79 14.72
N VAL A 82 -4.37 10.67 14.04
CA VAL A 82 -5.29 10.11 13.05
C VAL A 82 -6.48 9.49 13.77
N LYS A 83 -7.68 9.73 13.28
CA LYS A 83 -8.93 9.31 13.94
C LYS A 83 -9.53 8.04 13.37
N HIS A 84 -9.10 7.61 12.21
CA HIS A 84 -9.70 6.48 11.49
C HIS A 84 -8.63 5.48 11.03
N ILE A 85 -8.88 4.21 11.32
CA ILE A 85 -8.06 3.07 10.88
C ILE A 85 -8.95 2.12 10.09
N VAL A 86 -8.43 1.60 8.99
CA VAL A 86 -9.05 0.50 8.24
C VAL A 86 -8.10 -0.69 8.27
N VAL A 87 -8.62 -1.83 8.69
CA VAL A 87 -7.91 -3.11 8.63
C VAL A 87 -8.62 -3.98 7.60
N PRO A 88 -7.97 -4.29 6.47
CA PRO A 88 -8.57 -5.12 5.43
C PRO A 88 -8.90 -6.52 5.92
N SER A 89 -9.89 -7.16 5.31
CA SER A 89 -10.08 -8.59 5.42
C SER A 89 -8.78 -9.31 5.00
N SER A 90 -8.41 -10.35 5.74
CA SER A 90 -7.16 -11.09 5.50
C SER A 90 -5.90 -10.20 5.51
N SER A 91 -5.86 -9.23 6.43
CA SER A 91 -4.78 -8.24 6.51
C SER A 91 -3.37 -8.85 6.54
N GLY A 92 -3.20 -10.05 7.13
CA GLY A 92 -1.92 -10.76 7.23
C GLY A 92 -1.27 -11.09 5.87
N VAL A 93 -2.08 -11.24 4.82
CA VAL A 93 -1.63 -11.59 3.45
C VAL A 93 -2.01 -10.52 2.41
N PHE A 94 -2.40 -9.34 2.85
CA PHE A 94 -2.91 -8.28 1.97
C PHE A 94 -1.90 -7.83 0.90
N SER A 95 -0.60 -7.90 1.19
CA SER A 95 0.45 -7.64 0.20
C SER A 95 0.43 -8.64 -0.95
N ALA A 96 0.19 -9.92 -0.66
CA ALA A 96 0.05 -10.94 -1.70
C ALA A 96 -1.20 -10.69 -2.56
N PHE A 97 -2.32 -10.28 -1.93
CA PHE A 97 -3.50 -9.83 -2.67
C PHE A 97 -3.19 -8.65 -3.58
N GLY A 98 -2.42 -7.66 -3.07
CA GLY A 98 -1.97 -6.52 -3.87
C GLY A 98 -1.17 -6.94 -5.12
N LEU A 99 -0.29 -7.95 -4.99
CA LEU A 99 0.45 -8.50 -6.13
C LEU A 99 -0.45 -9.18 -7.17
N LEU A 100 -1.50 -9.88 -6.72
CA LEU A 100 -2.45 -10.54 -7.64
C LEU A 100 -3.27 -9.53 -8.46
N VAL A 101 -3.55 -8.36 -7.91
CA VAL A 101 -4.36 -7.32 -8.59
C VAL A 101 -3.51 -6.22 -9.23
N ALA A 102 -2.21 -6.16 -8.94
CA ALA A 102 -1.33 -5.18 -9.52
C ALA A 102 -1.17 -5.43 -11.04
N PRO A 103 -1.32 -4.42 -11.89
CA PRO A 103 -1.05 -4.58 -13.30
C PRO A 103 0.43 -4.91 -13.52
N MET A 104 0.71 -5.79 -14.48
CA MET A 104 2.09 -5.99 -14.92
C MET A 104 2.59 -4.65 -15.48
N LYS A 105 3.67 -4.15 -14.90
CA LYS A 105 4.26 -2.85 -15.23
C LYS A 105 5.75 -3.01 -15.48
N LEU A 106 6.23 -2.41 -16.55
CA LEU A 106 7.65 -2.13 -16.75
C LEU A 106 7.85 -0.62 -16.87
N ASP A 107 8.99 -0.13 -16.44
CA ASP A 107 9.37 1.25 -16.63
C ASP A 107 10.80 1.37 -17.15
N MET A 108 11.01 2.38 -17.97
CA MET A 108 12.30 2.72 -18.54
C MET A 108 12.60 4.19 -18.29
N VAL A 109 13.80 4.45 -17.83
CA VAL A 109 14.31 5.81 -17.64
C VAL A 109 15.56 5.99 -18.50
N ARG A 110 15.61 7.07 -19.25
CA ARG A 110 16.80 7.46 -20.02
C ARG A 110 17.19 8.89 -19.71
N THR A 111 18.43 9.10 -19.34
CA THR A 111 18.99 10.43 -19.12
C THR A 111 19.33 11.09 -20.45
N ARG A 112 18.69 12.23 -20.70
CA ARG A 112 19.01 13.11 -21.82
C ARG A 112 18.74 14.54 -21.37
N TYR A 113 19.79 15.24 -21.04
CA TYR A 113 19.70 16.63 -20.59
C TYR A 113 19.29 17.56 -21.73
N LEU A 114 18.20 18.31 -21.54
CA LEU A 114 17.70 19.31 -22.48
C LEU A 114 17.13 20.49 -21.68
N LYS A 115 17.29 21.71 -22.20
CA LYS A 115 16.49 22.84 -21.75
C LYS A 115 15.15 22.81 -22.46
N LEU A 116 14.08 23.20 -21.78
CA LEU A 116 12.73 23.15 -22.34
C LEU A 116 12.62 23.93 -23.65
N ASP A 117 13.23 25.10 -23.71
CA ASP A 117 13.17 26.01 -24.86
C ASP A 117 14.01 25.50 -26.08
N ASP A 118 14.92 24.54 -25.86
CA ASP A 118 15.80 23.96 -26.89
C ASP A 118 15.27 22.63 -27.44
N ILE A 119 14.08 22.19 -27.04
CA ILE A 119 13.54 20.87 -27.40
C ILE A 119 13.05 20.85 -28.85
N ASN A 120 13.58 19.90 -29.62
CA ASN A 120 12.97 19.43 -30.85
C ASN A 120 11.92 18.35 -30.54
N PHE A 121 10.64 18.74 -30.47
CA PHE A 121 9.56 17.84 -30.07
C PHE A 121 9.37 16.64 -31.02
N LYS A 122 9.69 16.81 -32.30
CA LYS A 122 9.60 15.70 -33.26
C LYS A 122 10.66 14.62 -33.01
N GLU A 123 11.89 15.03 -32.68
CA GLU A 123 12.95 14.09 -32.28
C GLU A 123 12.67 13.47 -30.92
N LEU A 124 12.12 14.25 -30.01
CA LEU A 124 11.75 13.77 -28.67
C LEU A 124 10.63 12.72 -28.77
N GLU A 125 9.63 12.94 -29.60
CA GLU A 125 8.56 11.97 -29.83
C GLU A 125 9.10 10.64 -30.37
N GLN A 126 10.04 10.69 -31.32
CA GLN A 126 10.71 9.49 -31.86
C GLN A 126 11.50 8.77 -30.76
N PHE A 127 12.20 9.52 -29.91
CA PHE A 127 12.97 8.96 -28.79
C PHE A 127 12.06 8.24 -27.78
N LEU A 128 10.92 8.84 -27.40
CA LEU A 128 9.96 8.23 -26.46
C LEU A 128 9.25 7.03 -27.09
N LYS A 129 8.89 7.09 -28.38
CA LYS A 129 8.32 5.93 -29.11
C LYS A 129 9.28 4.74 -29.14
N ALA A 130 10.58 4.98 -29.35
CA ALA A 130 11.56 3.90 -29.29
C ALA A 130 11.64 3.25 -27.90
N MET A 131 11.44 4.01 -26.83
CA MET A 131 11.33 3.46 -25.46
C MET A 131 10.05 2.65 -25.28
N GLU A 132 8.91 3.11 -25.83
CA GLU A 132 7.64 2.37 -25.81
C GLU A 132 7.72 1.05 -26.55
N GLU A 133 8.32 1.04 -27.73
CA GLU A 133 8.55 -0.16 -28.55
C GLU A 133 9.42 -1.19 -27.80
N GLN A 134 10.51 -0.73 -27.17
CA GLN A 134 11.35 -1.60 -26.37
C GLN A 134 10.59 -2.19 -25.19
N LEU A 135 9.83 -1.38 -24.43
CA LEU A 135 9.02 -1.86 -23.30
C LEU A 135 7.92 -2.83 -23.76
N SER A 136 7.31 -2.59 -24.92
CA SER A 136 6.33 -3.52 -25.51
C SER A 136 6.94 -4.89 -25.75
N HIS A 137 8.11 -4.93 -26.37
CA HIS A 137 8.82 -6.17 -26.66
C HIS A 137 9.21 -6.91 -25.36
N GLU A 138 9.67 -6.19 -24.34
CA GLU A 138 10.04 -6.79 -23.05
C GLU A 138 8.80 -7.34 -22.31
N LEU A 139 7.64 -6.64 -22.36
CA LEU A 139 6.38 -7.13 -21.80
C LEU A 139 5.85 -8.35 -22.53
N GLU A 140 5.95 -8.39 -23.86
CA GLU A 140 5.59 -9.56 -24.66
C GLU A 140 6.45 -10.76 -24.28
N ALA A 141 7.76 -10.58 -24.19
CA ALA A 141 8.69 -11.63 -23.77
C ALA A 141 8.39 -12.13 -22.36
N ALA A 142 8.07 -11.22 -21.41
CA ALA A 142 7.70 -11.60 -20.05
C ALA A 142 6.37 -12.37 -19.97
N SER A 143 5.41 -12.04 -20.83
CA SER A 143 4.11 -12.73 -20.87
C SER A 143 4.16 -14.12 -21.52
N THR A 144 5.19 -14.41 -22.30
CA THR A 144 5.41 -15.72 -22.96
C THR A 144 6.21 -16.70 -22.10
N LEU A 145 6.76 -16.27 -20.94
CA LEU A 145 7.41 -17.18 -20.01
C LEU A 145 6.37 -18.19 -19.48
N PRO A 146 6.64 -19.50 -19.55
CA PRO A 146 5.68 -20.51 -19.09
C PRO A 146 5.39 -20.25 -17.61
N ALA A 147 4.13 -19.90 -17.30
CA ALA A 147 3.63 -19.97 -15.94
C ALA A 147 3.98 -21.37 -15.40
N ASN A 148 4.63 -21.45 -14.25
CA ASN A 148 5.11 -22.70 -13.68
C ASN A 148 4.03 -23.78 -13.76
N ALA A 149 4.43 -24.99 -14.10
CA ALA A 149 3.56 -26.16 -14.37
C ALA A 149 2.49 -26.48 -13.29
N ALA A 150 2.50 -25.80 -12.15
CA ALA A 150 1.48 -25.86 -11.11
C ALA A 150 0.24 -25.00 -11.44
N GLU A 151 0.39 -23.86 -12.15
CA GLU A 151 -0.74 -23.00 -12.52
C GLU A 151 -1.50 -23.55 -13.73
N SER A 152 -0.82 -24.19 -14.67
CA SER A 152 -1.46 -24.84 -15.82
C SER A 152 -2.42 -25.97 -15.40
N LYS A 153 -2.13 -26.67 -14.29
CA LYS A 153 -3.02 -27.72 -13.74
C LYS A 153 -4.23 -27.15 -12.99
N ALA A 154 -4.13 -25.96 -12.42
CA ALA A 154 -5.25 -25.28 -11.76
C ALA A 154 -6.20 -24.63 -12.78
N GLN A 155 -5.67 -24.01 -13.83
CA GLN A 155 -6.45 -23.46 -14.93
C GLN A 155 -7.15 -24.54 -15.76
N ALA A 156 -6.47 -25.63 -16.11
CA ALA A 156 -7.08 -26.76 -16.82
C ALA A 156 -8.23 -27.43 -16.06
N LYS A 157 -8.27 -27.31 -14.73
CA LYS A 157 -9.38 -27.80 -13.90
C LYS A 157 -10.59 -26.88 -13.86
N LEU A 158 -10.41 -25.59 -14.14
CA LEU A 158 -11.49 -24.58 -14.21
C LEU A 158 -12.12 -24.50 -15.60
N GLU A 159 -11.39 -24.86 -16.67
CA GLU A 159 -11.85 -24.77 -18.05
C GLU A 159 -12.67 -25.99 -18.55
N HIS A 160 -12.79 -27.06 -17.74
CA HIS A 160 -13.56 -28.26 -18.13
C HIS A 160 -15.08 -28.15 -17.96
N HIS A 161 -15.65 -26.94 -17.76
CA HIS A 161 -17.10 -26.72 -17.71
C HIS A 161 -17.57 -25.61 -18.68
N GLY A 162 -17.30 -25.76 -19.96
CA GLY A 162 -17.84 -24.85 -20.96
C GLY A 162 -17.29 -25.12 -22.36
N LYS A 163 -17.91 -26.06 -23.09
CA LYS A 163 -17.61 -26.27 -24.50
C LYS A 163 -18.10 -25.10 -25.32
N ASN A 164 -17.21 -24.51 -26.12
CA ASN A 164 -17.43 -24.20 -27.53
C ASN A 164 -16.05 -23.94 -28.17
N GLU A 165 -15.61 -24.94 -28.95
CA GLU A 165 -14.50 -24.85 -29.90
C GLU A 165 -15.05 -24.14 -31.14
N GLU A 166 -14.73 -22.85 -31.30
CA GLU A 166 -14.63 -22.13 -32.58
C GLU A 166 -14.15 -20.71 -32.26
N ASP A 167 -12.88 -20.44 -32.60
CA ASP A 167 -12.15 -19.21 -32.81
C ASP A 167 -10.79 -19.11 -32.08
N ALA A 168 -9.93 -20.05 -32.39
CA ALA A 168 -8.53 -20.01 -31.98
C ALA A 168 -7.61 -19.36 -33.03
N SER A 169 -7.96 -18.21 -33.61
CA SER A 169 -7.09 -17.51 -34.58
C SER A 169 -7.07 -15.98 -34.49
N SER A 170 -7.56 -15.37 -33.45
CA SER A 170 -7.26 -13.96 -33.18
C SER A 170 -6.42 -13.86 -31.90
N GLN A 171 -5.10 -13.96 -32.02
CA GLN A 171 -4.19 -13.45 -31.00
C GLN A 171 -4.58 -11.99 -30.72
N LYS A 172 -5.37 -11.75 -29.68
CA LYS A 172 -5.59 -10.40 -29.15
C LYS A 172 -4.21 -9.85 -28.85
N ARG A 173 -3.69 -8.95 -29.70
CA ARG A 173 -2.51 -8.16 -29.38
C ARG A 173 -2.76 -7.55 -28.01
N ALA A 174 -1.91 -7.88 -27.04
CA ALA A 174 -1.97 -7.27 -25.72
C ALA A 174 -1.93 -5.75 -25.92
N SER A 175 -2.97 -5.06 -25.47
CA SER A 175 -2.98 -3.60 -25.53
C SER A 175 -2.19 -3.09 -24.31
N TYR A 176 -1.13 -2.36 -24.58
CA TYR A 176 -0.35 -1.69 -23.55
C TYR A 176 -0.81 -0.24 -23.38
N ARG A 177 -0.87 0.23 -22.16
CA ARG A 177 -1.08 1.64 -21.85
C ARG A 177 0.26 2.24 -21.45
N PHE A 178 0.68 3.27 -22.14
CA PHE A 178 1.89 4.02 -21.82
C PHE A 178 1.58 5.27 -21.02
N VAL A 179 2.46 5.59 -20.07
CA VAL A 179 2.45 6.84 -19.32
C VAL A 179 3.85 7.44 -19.44
N ARG A 180 3.93 8.69 -19.89
CA ARG A 180 5.16 9.42 -20.10
C ARG A 180 5.33 10.46 -19.00
N SER A 181 6.54 10.62 -18.48
CA SER A 181 6.91 11.68 -17.57
C SER A 181 8.36 12.09 -17.74
N ALA A 182 8.70 13.25 -17.22
CA ALA A 182 10.07 13.75 -17.21
C ALA A 182 10.46 14.28 -15.84
N ASP A 183 11.70 14.06 -15.43
CA ASP A 183 12.26 14.67 -14.23
C ASP A 183 12.79 16.06 -14.61
N MET A 184 12.06 17.09 -14.18
CA MET A 184 12.27 18.48 -14.54
C MET A 184 12.62 19.34 -13.32
N ARG A 185 13.36 20.42 -13.54
CA ARG A 185 13.67 21.40 -12.49
C ARG A 185 13.88 22.79 -13.09
N TYR A 186 13.86 23.80 -12.27
CA TYR A 186 14.42 25.10 -12.66
C TYR A 186 15.93 24.99 -12.77
N VAL A 187 16.51 25.66 -13.74
CA VAL A 187 17.97 25.70 -13.94
C VAL A 187 18.68 26.11 -12.66
N GLY A 188 19.63 25.32 -12.20
CA GLY A 188 20.39 25.56 -10.98
C GLY A 188 19.77 24.99 -9.69
N GLN A 189 18.60 24.34 -9.73
CA GLN A 189 18.07 23.62 -8.58
C GLN A 189 18.73 22.25 -8.37
N GLY A 190 18.81 21.82 -7.11
CA GLY A 190 19.41 20.55 -6.73
C GLY A 190 18.48 19.35 -6.72
N PHE A 191 17.18 19.53 -7.03
CA PHE A 191 16.18 18.44 -7.02
C PHE A 191 15.23 18.59 -8.21
N GLU A 192 14.73 17.47 -8.66
CA GLU A 192 13.81 17.35 -9.80
C GLU A 192 12.37 17.11 -9.33
N VAL A 193 11.43 17.48 -10.17
CA VAL A 193 10.00 17.20 -10.03
C VAL A 193 9.54 16.35 -11.20
N ALA A 194 9.03 15.16 -10.91
CA ALA A 194 8.44 14.31 -11.92
C ALA A 194 7.18 14.97 -12.49
N THR A 195 7.22 15.28 -13.77
CA THR A 195 6.18 16.01 -14.50
C THR A 195 5.57 15.10 -15.55
N ALA A 196 4.25 14.97 -15.55
CA ALA A 196 3.53 14.22 -16.57
C ALA A 196 3.65 14.91 -17.94
N LEU A 197 3.88 14.11 -18.98
CA LEU A 197 3.95 14.56 -20.36
C LEU A 197 2.71 14.15 -21.14
N PRO A 198 2.33 14.87 -22.20
CA PRO A 198 1.30 14.44 -23.13
C PRO A 198 1.63 13.07 -23.76
N ALA A 199 0.59 12.34 -24.15
CA ALA A 199 0.76 11.04 -24.81
C ALA A 199 1.38 11.18 -26.23
N ASP A 200 1.21 12.31 -26.87
CA ASP A 200 1.83 12.68 -28.16
C ASP A 200 2.45 14.07 -28.01
N LEU A 201 3.74 14.13 -28.27
CA LEU A 201 4.52 15.37 -28.22
C LEU A 201 4.75 16.00 -29.59
N SER A 202 4.32 15.38 -30.67
CA SER A 202 4.58 15.87 -32.02
C SER A 202 4.01 17.27 -32.29
N MET A 203 2.94 17.62 -31.58
CA MET A 203 2.25 18.91 -31.64
C MET A 203 2.29 19.66 -30.30
N ALA A 204 3.14 19.26 -29.36
CA ALA A 204 3.21 19.86 -28.04
C ALA A 204 3.84 21.27 -28.09
N ASP A 205 3.30 22.18 -27.29
CA ASP A 205 3.87 23.50 -27.03
C ASP A 205 4.76 23.43 -25.77
N PRO A 206 5.96 24.01 -25.79
CA PRO A 206 6.77 24.17 -24.56
C PRO A 206 6.01 24.76 -23.40
N ASN A 207 5.05 25.67 -23.67
CA ASN A 207 4.23 26.31 -22.63
C ASN A 207 3.30 25.31 -21.93
N ASP A 208 2.78 24.28 -22.62
CA ASP A 208 1.93 23.26 -22.00
C ASP A 208 2.73 22.39 -21.04
N ILE A 209 3.97 22.07 -21.40
CA ILE A 209 4.89 21.32 -20.53
C ILE A 209 5.31 22.17 -19.33
N ARG A 210 5.60 23.45 -19.54
CA ARG A 210 5.88 24.42 -18.49
C ARG A 210 4.71 24.51 -17.51
N ALA A 211 3.49 24.67 -18.02
CA ALA A 211 2.28 24.76 -17.18
C ALA A 211 2.04 23.50 -16.35
N SER A 212 2.30 22.32 -16.94
CA SER A 212 2.23 21.04 -16.24
C SER A 212 3.26 20.97 -15.10
N PHE A 213 4.52 21.34 -15.37
CA PHE A 213 5.58 21.40 -14.36
C PHE A 213 5.24 22.37 -13.23
N GLU A 214 4.86 23.61 -13.56
CA GLU A 214 4.57 24.64 -12.56
C GLU A 214 3.35 24.30 -11.71
N THR A 215 2.35 23.62 -12.27
CA THR A 215 1.22 23.10 -11.52
C THR A 215 1.66 22.06 -10.49
N GLN A 216 2.51 21.12 -10.91
CA GLN A 216 3.05 20.10 -10.01
C GLN A 216 4.00 20.72 -8.97
N TYR A 217 4.82 21.67 -9.39
CA TYR A 217 5.75 22.38 -8.52
C TYR A 217 5.00 23.19 -7.44
N ARG A 218 3.96 23.95 -7.82
CA ARG A 218 3.09 24.67 -6.86
C ARG A 218 2.39 23.71 -5.88
N ARG A 219 2.00 22.54 -6.37
CA ARG A 219 1.39 21.52 -5.49
C ARG A 219 2.35 21.01 -4.43
N LEU A 220 3.64 20.92 -4.74
CA LEU A 220 4.68 20.41 -3.83
C LEU A 220 5.24 21.48 -2.91
N PHE A 221 5.45 22.71 -3.43
CA PHE A 221 6.19 23.76 -2.75
C PHE A 221 5.37 25.04 -2.44
N GLY A 222 4.12 25.06 -2.86
CA GLY A 222 3.20 26.18 -2.58
C GLY A 222 3.28 27.34 -3.57
N SER A 223 4.38 27.51 -4.29
CA SER A 223 4.59 28.57 -5.29
C SER A 223 5.43 28.08 -6.45
N SER A 224 5.48 28.80 -7.56
CA SER A 224 6.37 28.57 -8.70
C SER A 224 7.23 29.82 -8.94
N ILE A 225 8.32 29.68 -9.69
CA ILE A 225 9.21 30.77 -10.07
C ILE A 225 8.85 31.19 -11.50
N GLU A 226 8.12 32.31 -11.61
CA GLU A 226 7.64 32.80 -12.90
C GLU A 226 8.79 33.19 -13.83
N GLY A 227 8.72 32.76 -15.09
CA GLY A 227 9.71 33.07 -16.12
C GLY A 227 11.06 32.40 -15.98
N ALA A 228 11.28 31.58 -14.96
CA ALA A 228 12.55 30.86 -14.80
C ALA A 228 12.73 29.77 -15.87
N ALA A 229 13.98 29.62 -16.33
CA ALA A 229 14.33 28.58 -17.30
C ALA A 229 14.17 27.17 -16.70
N LEU A 230 13.66 26.23 -17.50
CA LEU A 230 13.47 24.84 -17.12
C LEU A 230 14.46 23.94 -17.85
N GLU A 231 14.94 22.93 -17.13
CA GLU A 231 15.76 21.86 -17.67
C GLU A 231 15.17 20.50 -17.32
N ILE A 232 15.35 19.56 -18.23
CA ILE A 232 14.90 18.19 -18.12
C ILE A 232 16.13 17.29 -18.07
N LEU A 233 16.17 16.38 -17.11
CA LEU A 233 17.30 15.49 -16.92
C LEU A 233 16.99 14.08 -17.40
N ASN A 234 15.85 13.53 -16.98
CA ASN A 234 15.47 12.17 -17.30
C ASN A 234 14.09 12.12 -17.96
N TRP A 235 13.97 11.19 -18.87
CA TRP A 235 12.74 10.86 -19.57
C TRP A 235 12.30 9.47 -19.13
N ARG A 236 11.05 9.34 -18.72
CA ARG A 236 10.50 8.09 -18.21
C ARG A 236 9.28 7.67 -19.02
N VAL A 237 9.27 6.40 -19.38
CA VAL A 237 8.10 5.74 -19.96
C VAL A 237 7.73 4.57 -19.08
N GLU A 238 6.47 4.49 -18.69
CA GLU A 238 5.88 3.36 -17.97
C GLU A 238 4.91 2.65 -18.91
N ALA A 239 5.06 1.35 -19.05
CA ALA A 239 4.17 0.50 -19.82
C ALA A 239 3.37 -0.42 -18.89
N TYR A 240 2.06 -0.40 -19.03
CA TYR A 240 1.12 -1.22 -18.27
C TYR A 240 0.45 -2.23 -19.21
N ALA A 241 0.55 -3.52 -18.88
CA ALA A 241 -0.24 -4.52 -19.57
C ALA A 241 -1.72 -4.39 -19.15
N SER A 242 -2.61 -4.42 -20.14
CA SER A 242 -4.05 -4.48 -19.85
C SER A 242 -4.35 -5.81 -19.17
N GLN A 243 -4.64 -5.78 -17.87
CA GLN A 243 -5.16 -6.95 -17.20
C GLN A 243 -6.61 -7.17 -17.63
N GLY A 244 -6.90 -8.37 -18.14
CA GLY A 244 -8.28 -8.83 -18.26
C GLY A 244 -8.94 -8.83 -16.87
N GLN A 245 -10.23 -8.55 -16.84
CA GLN A 245 -11.14 -8.29 -15.70
C GLN A 245 -11.12 -9.30 -14.52
N ALA A 246 -9.96 -9.71 -13.99
CA ALA A 246 -9.88 -10.65 -12.87
C ALA A 246 -10.32 -10.08 -11.50
N ILE A 247 -10.60 -8.76 -11.40
CA ILE A 247 -10.86 -8.10 -10.13
C ILE A 247 -12.29 -8.30 -9.60
N HIS A 248 -13.26 -8.61 -10.46
CA HIS A 248 -14.68 -8.68 -10.04
C HIS A 248 -15.08 -9.96 -9.29
N THR A 249 -14.23 -10.97 -9.24
CA THR A 249 -14.62 -12.29 -8.67
C THR A 249 -14.20 -12.48 -7.21
N LEU A 250 -13.43 -11.56 -6.62
CA LEU A 250 -12.94 -11.69 -5.24
C LEU A 250 -13.89 -11.14 -4.16
N SER A 251 -15.05 -10.63 -4.55
CA SER A 251 -16.12 -10.27 -3.60
C SER A 251 -16.92 -11.49 -3.12
N SER A 252 -16.31 -12.67 -3.14
CA SER A 252 -16.96 -13.90 -2.73
C SER A 252 -17.19 -13.93 -1.22
N GLN A 253 -18.48 -13.91 -0.85
CA GLN A 253 -19.08 -14.56 0.30
C GLN A 253 -18.17 -14.69 1.53
N ILE A 254 -18.02 -13.57 2.25
CA ILE A 254 -17.48 -13.65 3.60
C ILE A 254 -18.58 -14.28 4.44
N GLU A 255 -18.44 -15.59 4.67
CA GLU A 255 -19.35 -16.33 5.56
C GLU A 255 -19.32 -15.70 6.95
N THR A 256 -20.44 -15.16 7.36
CA THR A 256 -20.63 -14.77 8.76
C THR A 256 -21.00 -16.02 9.54
N ARG A 257 -20.14 -16.45 10.44
CA ARG A 257 -20.41 -17.57 11.33
C ARG A 257 -21.15 -17.10 12.58
N SER A 258 -22.11 -17.87 13.05
CA SER A 258 -22.77 -17.56 14.32
C SER A 258 -21.77 -17.58 15.46
N GLN A 259 -21.83 -16.57 16.34
CA GLN A 259 -20.95 -16.40 17.47
C GLN A 259 -21.03 -17.60 18.42
N LYS A 260 -19.92 -18.36 18.55
CA LYS A 260 -19.73 -19.31 19.64
C LYS A 260 -19.30 -18.50 20.87
N SER A 261 -19.26 -19.14 22.05
CA SER A 261 -18.90 -18.46 23.33
C SER A 261 -17.71 -17.50 23.19
N VAL A 262 -17.88 -16.24 23.60
CA VAL A 262 -16.81 -15.23 23.54
C VAL A 262 -15.72 -15.61 24.55
N LYS A 263 -14.51 -15.82 24.05
CA LYS A 263 -13.32 -16.00 24.89
C LYS A 263 -12.85 -14.64 25.40
N HIS A 264 -12.25 -14.61 26.56
CA HIS A 264 -11.68 -13.40 27.15
C HIS A 264 -10.21 -13.63 27.47
N ARG A 265 -9.42 -12.58 27.34
CA ARG A 265 -8.00 -12.57 27.68
C ARG A 265 -7.66 -11.25 28.38
N SER A 266 -6.84 -11.33 29.44
CA SER A 266 -6.27 -10.12 30.05
C SER A 266 -5.30 -9.47 29.06
N ALA A 267 -5.52 -8.21 28.72
CA ALA A 267 -4.66 -7.42 27.84
C ALA A 267 -4.26 -6.11 28.50
N TYR A 268 -2.99 -5.75 28.39
CA TYR A 268 -2.48 -4.49 28.93
C TYR A 268 -2.69 -3.36 27.94
N PHE A 269 -3.34 -2.28 28.35
CA PHE A 269 -3.55 -1.08 27.53
C PHE A 269 -2.71 0.09 28.06
N PRO A 270 -1.65 0.48 27.33
CA PRO A 270 -0.76 1.57 27.75
C PRO A 270 -1.46 2.91 27.99
N CYS A 271 -2.60 3.15 27.33
CA CYS A 271 -3.35 4.40 27.45
C CYS A 271 -4.00 4.59 28.84
N ILE A 272 -4.35 3.52 29.51
CA ILE A 272 -4.91 3.52 30.85
C ILE A 272 -3.94 2.94 31.88
N ARG A 273 -2.78 2.42 31.43
CA ARG A 273 -1.74 1.77 32.24
C ARG A 273 -2.26 0.60 33.12
N ASP A 274 -3.22 -0.15 32.56
CA ASP A 274 -3.87 -1.21 33.32
C ASP A 274 -4.22 -2.42 32.43
N TRP A 275 -4.47 -3.53 33.08
CA TRP A 275 -4.94 -4.78 32.52
C TRP A 275 -6.46 -4.81 32.42
N VAL A 276 -6.98 -5.14 31.25
CA VAL A 276 -8.42 -5.22 31.02
C VAL A 276 -8.78 -6.62 30.54
N ASN A 277 -9.80 -7.22 31.17
CA ASN A 277 -10.39 -8.45 30.67
C ASN A 277 -11.09 -8.19 29.32
N THR A 278 -10.44 -8.57 28.25
CA THR A 278 -10.77 -8.15 26.89
C THR A 278 -11.35 -9.30 26.09
N PRO A 279 -12.50 -9.13 25.44
CA PRO A 279 -13.10 -10.15 24.58
C PRO A 279 -12.20 -10.40 23.37
N VAL A 280 -12.05 -11.68 23.03
CA VAL A 280 -11.35 -12.17 21.83
C VAL A 280 -12.39 -12.66 20.85
N LEU A 281 -12.47 -12.00 19.69
CA LEU A 281 -13.46 -12.24 18.66
C LEU A 281 -12.76 -12.75 17.40
N SER A 282 -13.38 -13.63 16.64
CA SER A 282 -12.95 -13.94 15.29
C SER A 282 -13.49 -12.89 14.31
N GLU A 283 -12.73 -12.54 13.27
CA GLU A 283 -13.22 -11.65 12.21
C GLU A 283 -14.51 -12.16 11.54
N TYR A 284 -14.73 -13.48 11.52
CA TYR A 284 -15.93 -14.11 10.96
C TYR A 284 -17.17 -13.98 11.86
N GLU A 285 -16.99 -13.67 13.14
CA GLU A 285 -18.06 -13.51 14.13
C GLU A 285 -18.53 -12.06 14.27
N LEU A 286 -17.86 -11.13 13.59
CA LEU A 286 -18.26 -9.73 13.60
C LEU A 286 -19.44 -9.51 12.67
N PRO A 287 -20.59 -9.02 13.16
CA PRO A 287 -21.72 -8.68 12.32
C PRO A 287 -21.41 -7.45 11.46
N TYR A 288 -21.99 -7.41 10.26
CA TYR A 288 -21.85 -6.25 9.37
C TYR A 288 -22.60 -5.04 9.89
N ALA A 289 -22.04 -3.85 9.64
CA ALA A 289 -22.65 -2.55 9.88
C ALA A 289 -23.06 -2.25 11.34
N HIS A 290 -22.80 -3.14 12.29
CA HIS A 290 -23.08 -2.90 13.70
C HIS A 290 -21.87 -2.30 14.41
N GLU A 291 -21.97 -1.04 14.80
CA GLU A 291 -20.94 -0.37 15.59
C GLU A 291 -20.91 -0.96 17.01
N LYS A 292 -19.68 -1.30 17.45
CA LYS A 292 -19.39 -1.79 18.77
C LYS A 292 -18.36 -0.89 19.43
N GLN A 293 -18.32 -0.93 20.75
CA GLN A 293 -17.35 -0.21 21.57
C GLN A 293 -16.29 -1.18 22.11
N GLY A 294 -15.02 -0.75 22.07
CA GLY A 294 -13.91 -1.47 22.67
C GLY A 294 -13.90 -1.44 24.21
N PRO A 295 -13.01 -2.20 24.81
CA PRO A 295 -11.88 -2.90 24.18
C PRO A 295 -12.27 -4.24 23.53
N ALA A 296 -11.50 -4.67 22.52
CA ALA A 296 -11.61 -5.98 21.90
C ALA A 296 -10.29 -6.40 21.24
N LEU A 297 -10.05 -7.68 21.12
CA LEU A 297 -9.03 -8.26 20.27
C LEU A 297 -9.73 -9.05 19.17
N ILE A 298 -9.43 -8.74 17.91
CA ILE A 298 -10.04 -9.43 16.77
C ILE A 298 -8.97 -10.27 16.08
N GLU A 299 -9.14 -11.59 16.13
CA GLU A 299 -8.22 -12.52 15.50
C GLU A 299 -8.56 -12.70 14.02
N GLN A 300 -7.56 -12.49 13.17
CA GLN A 300 -7.57 -12.77 11.74
C GLN A 300 -6.52 -13.84 11.42
N ALA A 301 -6.62 -14.44 10.24
CA ALA A 301 -5.59 -15.37 9.78
C ALA A 301 -4.23 -14.64 9.65
N GLY A 302 -3.30 -14.95 10.57
CA GLY A 302 -1.94 -14.37 10.58
C GLY A 302 -1.82 -12.95 11.15
N SER A 303 -2.87 -12.40 11.78
CA SER A 303 -2.82 -11.08 12.42
C SER A 303 -3.78 -10.97 13.61
N THR A 304 -3.57 -9.96 14.44
CA THR A 304 -4.51 -9.58 15.52
C THR A 304 -4.74 -8.07 15.50
N VAL A 305 -6.00 -7.68 15.47
CA VAL A 305 -6.43 -6.28 15.51
C VAL A 305 -6.70 -5.89 16.98
N VAL A 306 -6.11 -4.80 17.42
CA VAL A 306 -6.29 -4.27 18.78
C VAL A 306 -7.24 -3.09 18.76
N ILE A 307 -8.37 -3.24 19.43
CA ILE A 307 -9.33 -2.18 19.70
C ILE A 307 -9.13 -1.76 21.17
N GLY A 308 -8.91 -0.50 21.42
CA GLY A 308 -8.69 -0.02 22.78
C GLY A 308 -9.96 0.41 23.51
N PRO A 309 -9.84 0.66 24.82
CA PRO A 309 -10.92 1.26 25.59
C PRO A 309 -11.38 2.60 24.98
N GLY A 310 -12.69 2.76 24.81
CA GLY A 310 -13.31 3.96 24.26
C GLY A 310 -13.35 4.03 22.74
N ASP A 311 -12.55 3.24 22.02
CA ASP A 311 -12.61 3.19 20.57
C ASP A 311 -13.91 2.56 20.08
N ARG A 312 -14.40 2.98 18.90
CA ARG A 312 -15.56 2.37 18.24
C ARG A 312 -15.11 1.63 17.00
N TYR A 313 -15.79 0.54 16.67
CA TYR A 313 -15.43 -0.26 15.50
C TYR A 313 -16.65 -0.94 14.88
N HIS A 314 -16.58 -1.18 13.57
CA HIS A 314 -17.55 -2.00 12.83
C HIS A 314 -16.86 -2.71 11.67
N LYS A 315 -17.53 -3.72 11.12
CA LYS A 315 -17.12 -4.39 9.88
C LYS A 315 -18.00 -3.91 8.71
N ASP A 316 -17.39 -3.54 7.58
CA ASP A 316 -18.10 -3.17 6.36
C ASP A 316 -18.51 -4.39 5.53
N GLN A 317 -19.28 -4.15 4.45
CA GLN A 317 -19.76 -5.20 3.55
C GLN A 317 -18.65 -5.97 2.80
N PHE A 318 -17.43 -5.43 2.76
CA PHE A 318 -16.27 -6.06 2.15
C PHE A 318 -15.42 -6.83 3.16
N GLY A 319 -15.82 -6.85 4.43
CA GLY A 319 -15.12 -7.50 5.52
C GLY A 319 -14.01 -6.68 6.16
N ASN A 320 -13.81 -5.42 5.78
CA ASN A 320 -12.83 -4.55 6.40
C ASN A 320 -13.31 -4.10 7.78
N ILE A 321 -12.38 -4.00 8.73
CA ILE A 321 -12.67 -3.51 10.08
C ILE A 321 -12.30 -2.02 10.12
N HIS A 322 -13.28 -1.19 10.39
CA HIS A 322 -13.12 0.24 10.62
C HIS A 322 -13.03 0.51 12.10
N ILE A 323 -12.02 1.31 12.52
CA ILE A 323 -11.79 1.66 13.92
C ILE A 323 -11.72 3.18 14.02
N PHE A 324 -12.53 3.74 14.92
CA PHE A 324 -12.54 5.17 15.24
C PHE A 324 -11.94 5.39 16.61
N ILE A 325 -10.84 6.10 16.65
CA ILE A 325 -10.06 6.33 17.86
C ILE A 325 -10.73 7.40 18.72
N ALA A 326 -10.87 7.09 20.01
CA ALA A 326 -11.45 7.97 21.02
C ALA A 326 -10.60 9.24 21.26
#